data_a126ce19d7790ffb0fe1f14fabaa18b4
#
_entry.id   a126ce19d7790ffb0fe1f14fabaa18b4
#
_cell.length_a   1.000
_cell.length_b   1.000
_cell.length_c   1.000
_cell.angle_alpha   90.00
_cell.angle_beta   90.00
_cell.angle_gamma   90.00
#
_symmetry.space_group_name_H-M   'P 1'
#
loop_
_entity.id
_entity.type
_entity.pdbx_description
1 polymer ?
#
loop_
_entity_poly.entity_id
_entity_poly.type
_entity_poly.pdbx_seq_one_letter_code
_entity_poly.pdbx_strand_id
1 'polypeptide(L)'
;QFMNGSKIQILSSLEKVFSDSKNNYKEYGGFSMLKNEKKSFQVVFCASKGQKIRFDVDSPLEQYFTYSYVKQIPAKLTRPKKCDEYYIDGNRHAFPDLLIPLEDHVFTAEYTGFNSVWVQIAGEPEPGTFAAEFTCGTEKAKLTIEIIDAVLPKQELIYTNWFHTDCLMSYYGFPAFSPEYWQCAENFLRRAAEYGMNCVLTPLFTPPLDTQVGGERPTVQLVDVTVTGRNSYAFGFDKLDRWIEMCEKCGIQYFEMSHLFTQWGAKHAPKIMAQKNGSQKKIFGWRTKASGEKYTAFLQQFATSLKNYIDKKGIKDRCIFHVSDEPAKRQLKAYSKASEIIRKNFKGFKITDALSDFSFYKNGVVETPVPSTDHIDPFISKVPELWAYYCSAQSEKYVSNRFFDMPSERNRVIGFQLYKFAVKGFLHWGYNFYYTRFSKRLADPFTEPDAGAKFPAGDSFVVYPGKNLNPLDSLRLHVFYDGLQDMLALQLLENLAGRDKAIAVLEKGTDKSITFSEYPHSAEWLLSTRERINAEIKKFL
;
A
#
# COMPACT_ATOMS: atom_id res chain seq x y z
N GLN A 1 -35.82 18.85 0.94
CA GLN A 1 -35.75 20.28 1.18
C GLN A 1 -34.29 20.64 1.52
N PHE A 2 -33.63 21.49 0.71
CA PHE A 2 -32.30 22.00 1.02
C PHE A 2 -32.46 23.04 2.12
N MET A 3 -31.77 22.87 3.26
CA MET A 3 -31.73 23.91 4.29
C MET A 3 -30.71 24.98 3.91
N ASN A 4 -31.11 26.25 3.96
CA ASN A 4 -30.22 27.40 3.90
C ASN A 4 -29.38 27.44 5.18
N GLY A 5 -28.03 27.43 5.06
CA GLY A 5 -27.15 27.78 6.14
C GLY A 5 -26.37 26.63 6.81
N SER A 6 -25.96 25.56 6.07
CA SER A 6 -24.95 24.62 6.57
C SER A 6 -23.59 25.32 6.60
N LYS A 7 -22.96 25.44 7.78
CA LYS A 7 -21.61 25.99 7.89
C LYS A 7 -20.65 25.15 7.04
N ILE A 8 -19.86 25.79 6.20
CA ILE A 8 -18.88 25.17 5.31
C ILE A 8 -17.46 25.58 5.72
N GLN A 9 -16.51 24.66 5.60
CA GLN A 9 -15.13 24.88 6.00
C GLN A 9 -14.20 24.03 5.11
N ILE A 10 -13.00 24.53 4.82
CA ILE A 10 -11.98 23.80 4.08
C ILE A 10 -10.88 23.32 5.02
N LEU A 11 -10.54 22.05 4.94
CA LEU A 11 -9.50 21.40 5.75
C LEU A 11 -8.46 20.72 4.88
N SER A 12 -7.28 20.49 5.44
CA SER A 12 -6.26 19.70 4.77
C SER A 12 -6.67 18.22 4.67
N SER A 13 -6.01 17.48 3.79
CA SER A 13 -6.16 16.02 3.68
C SER A 13 -5.66 15.25 4.92
N LEU A 14 -4.93 15.89 5.81
CA LEU A 14 -4.41 15.26 7.02
C LEU A 14 -5.41 15.24 8.18
N GLU A 15 -6.47 16.04 8.12
CA GLU A 15 -7.50 16.02 9.16
C GLU A 15 -8.39 14.78 9.04
N LYS A 16 -8.58 14.08 10.14
CA LYS A 16 -9.63 13.05 10.24
C LYS A 16 -10.88 13.69 10.83
N VAL A 17 -11.87 13.87 9.97
CA VAL A 17 -13.10 14.60 10.31
C VAL A 17 -14.11 13.65 10.96
N PHE A 18 -14.33 13.82 12.27
CA PHE A 18 -15.34 13.09 13.01
C PHE A 18 -16.63 13.88 13.08
N SER A 19 -17.77 13.22 12.83
CA SER A 19 -19.08 13.87 12.84
C SER A 19 -19.45 14.52 14.17
N ASP A 20 -19.02 13.93 15.27
CA ASP A 20 -19.31 14.33 16.66
C ASP A 20 -18.22 15.20 17.29
N SER A 21 -17.27 15.69 16.51
CA SER A 21 -16.19 16.54 17.03
C SER A 21 -16.75 17.79 17.68
N LYS A 22 -16.30 18.08 18.89
CA LYS A 22 -16.61 19.32 19.60
C LYS A 22 -15.59 20.42 19.32
N ASN A 23 -14.45 20.07 18.71
CA ASN A 23 -13.37 20.99 18.42
C ASN A 23 -13.59 21.64 17.06
N ASN A 24 -13.29 22.93 16.97
CA ASN A 24 -13.18 23.59 15.68
C ASN A 24 -11.90 23.09 15.00
N TYR A 25 -12.02 22.59 13.79
CA TYR A 25 -10.89 22.25 12.95
C TYR A 25 -10.19 23.52 12.44
N LYS A 26 -8.88 23.42 12.21
CA LYS A 26 -8.09 24.52 11.66
C LYS A 26 -8.39 24.65 10.16
N GLU A 27 -8.80 25.82 9.72
CA GLU A 27 -9.02 26.11 8.30
C GLU A 27 -7.73 25.98 7.50
N TYR A 28 -7.86 25.47 6.28
CA TYR A 28 -6.77 25.29 5.33
C TYR A 28 -6.89 26.31 4.21
N GLY A 29 -6.01 27.32 4.20
CA GLY A 29 -6.09 28.46 3.29
C GLY A 29 -5.57 28.19 1.89
N GLY A 30 -4.82 27.12 1.67
CA GLY A 30 -4.29 26.80 0.34
C GLY A 30 -3.01 25.96 0.38
N PHE A 31 -2.51 25.64 -0.81
CA PHE A 31 -1.31 24.85 -1.01
C PHE A 31 -0.69 25.10 -2.39
N SER A 32 0.56 24.69 -2.54
CA SER A 32 1.21 24.56 -3.84
C SER A 32 1.34 23.10 -4.26
N MET A 33 1.40 22.85 -5.56
CA MET A 33 1.64 21.53 -6.15
C MET A 33 2.38 21.65 -7.47
N LEU A 34 3.08 20.59 -7.87
CA LEU A 34 3.69 20.49 -9.18
C LEU A 34 2.66 19.99 -10.21
N LYS A 35 2.92 20.20 -11.50
CA LYS A 35 1.95 19.96 -12.58
C LYS A 35 1.39 18.53 -12.63
N ASN A 36 2.21 17.52 -12.37
CA ASN A 36 1.83 16.11 -12.48
C ASN A 36 1.47 15.46 -11.14
N GLU A 37 1.26 16.26 -10.09
CA GLU A 37 0.86 15.73 -8.79
C GLU A 37 -0.63 15.42 -8.70
N LYS A 38 -0.98 14.53 -7.80
CA LYS A 38 -2.31 14.41 -7.22
C LYS A 38 -2.29 15.04 -5.84
N LYS A 39 -3.22 15.92 -5.54
CA LYS A 39 -3.29 16.54 -4.21
C LYS A 39 -4.72 16.64 -3.74
N SER A 40 -4.96 16.47 -2.45
CA SER A 40 -6.30 16.43 -1.89
C SER A 40 -6.46 17.42 -0.75
N PHE A 41 -7.69 17.87 -0.58
CA PHE A 41 -8.17 18.64 0.56
C PHE A 41 -9.62 18.22 0.87
N GLN A 42 -10.20 18.75 1.91
CA GLN A 42 -11.56 18.41 2.32
C GLN A 42 -12.44 19.66 2.39
N VAL A 43 -13.67 19.51 1.95
CA VAL A 43 -14.74 20.48 2.19
C VAL A 43 -15.72 19.87 3.17
N VAL A 44 -15.89 20.51 4.32
CA VAL A 44 -16.65 19.97 5.45
C VAL A 44 -17.91 20.79 5.66
N PHE A 45 -19.01 20.08 5.85
CA PHE A 45 -20.35 20.63 6.02
C PHE A 45 -20.93 20.22 7.37
N CYS A 46 -21.46 21.15 8.13
CA CYS A 46 -22.25 20.84 9.32
C CYS A 46 -23.71 20.64 8.92
N ALA A 47 -24.24 19.43 9.13
CA ALA A 47 -25.58 19.06 8.65
C ALA A 47 -26.30 18.15 9.66
N SER A 48 -27.62 18.01 9.49
CA SER A 48 -28.41 16.99 10.19
C SER A 48 -28.42 15.69 9.37
N LYS A 49 -28.41 14.54 10.06
CA LYS A 49 -28.52 13.23 9.40
C LYS A 49 -29.76 13.19 8.50
N GLY A 50 -29.59 12.71 7.27
CA GLY A 50 -30.64 12.64 6.25
C GLY A 50 -30.82 13.93 5.45
N GLN A 51 -30.16 15.02 5.82
CA GLN A 51 -30.21 16.28 5.08
C GLN A 51 -29.51 16.12 3.74
N LYS A 52 -30.18 16.55 2.67
CA LYS A 52 -29.60 16.60 1.31
C LYS A 52 -28.83 17.91 1.15
N ILE A 53 -27.53 17.79 0.90
CA ILE A 53 -26.61 18.90 0.70
C ILE A 53 -26.26 19.01 -0.77
N ARG A 54 -26.38 20.21 -1.30
CA ARG A 54 -25.85 20.62 -2.61
C ARG A 54 -24.84 21.72 -2.38
N PHE A 55 -23.71 21.64 -3.04
CA PHE A 55 -22.70 22.70 -3.05
C PHE A 55 -22.35 23.07 -4.49
N ASP A 56 -21.90 24.28 -4.66
CA ASP A 56 -21.41 24.80 -5.93
C ASP A 56 -19.91 25.07 -5.83
N VAL A 57 -19.23 24.97 -6.94
CA VAL A 57 -17.76 25.17 -7.03
C VAL A 57 -17.52 26.24 -8.10
N ASP A 58 -16.69 27.22 -7.75
CA ASP A 58 -16.21 28.25 -8.69
C ASP A 58 -14.68 28.24 -8.67
N SER A 59 -14.09 27.62 -9.69
CA SER A 59 -12.64 27.55 -9.88
C SER A 59 -12.28 27.26 -11.33
N PRO A 60 -11.25 27.91 -11.90
CA PRO A 60 -10.67 27.51 -13.18
C PRO A 60 -10.10 26.08 -13.19
N LEU A 61 -9.85 25.52 -12.01
CA LEU A 61 -9.29 24.17 -11.83
C LEU A 61 -10.37 23.09 -11.68
N GLU A 62 -11.65 23.42 -11.68
CA GLU A 62 -12.73 22.47 -11.39
C GLU A 62 -12.71 21.23 -12.30
N GLN A 63 -12.35 21.38 -13.57
CA GLN A 63 -12.21 20.25 -14.50
C GLN A 63 -11.20 19.18 -14.08
N TYR A 64 -10.28 19.52 -13.16
CA TYR A 64 -9.28 18.61 -12.58
C TYR A 64 -9.70 18.04 -11.23
N PHE A 65 -10.86 18.45 -10.70
CA PHE A 65 -11.35 17.98 -9.40
C PHE A 65 -12.17 16.71 -9.54
N THR A 66 -11.99 15.81 -8.59
CA THR A 66 -12.91 14.71 -8.32
C THR A 66 -13.38 14.80 -6.88
N TYR A 67 -14.58 14.32 -6.62
CA TYR A 67 -15.25 14.46 -5.34
C TYR A 67 -15.63 13.10 -4.78
N SER A 68 -15.43 12.90 -3.48
CA SER A 68 -15.87 11.69 -2.78
C SER A 68 -16.42 12.05 -1.40
N TYR A 69 -17.54 11.46 -1.04
CA TYR A 69 -18.04 11.53 0.33
C TYR A 69 -17.18 10.67 1.24
N VAL A 70 -16.75 11.20 2.37
CA VAL A 70 -15.93 10.48 3.36
C VAL A 70 -16.84 9.76 4.35
N LYS A 71 -16.87 8.43 4.27
CA LYS A 71 -17.66 7.59 5.17
C LYS A 71 -16.82 7.08 6.33
N GLN A 72 -17.39 7.14 7.54
CA GLN A 72 -16.79 6.53 8.73
C GLN A 72 -17.06 5.02 8.74
N ILE A 73 -16.02 4.25 8.99
CA ILE A 73 -16.06 2.79 9.03
C ILE A 73 -15.93 2.31 10.46
N PRO A 74 -16.84 1.45 10.94
CA PRO A 74 -16.78 0.91 12.29
C PRO A 74 -15.59 -0.05 12.45
N ALA A 75 -14.99 -0.08 13.63
CA ALA A 75 -13.92 -1.00 13.98
C ALA A 75 -13.98 -1.37 15.46
N LYS A 76 -13.65 -2.60 15.80
CA LYS A 76 -13.56 -3.09 17.19
C LYS A 76 -12.14 -2.97 17.72
N LEU A 77 -11.14 -3.31 16.90
CA LEU A 77 -9.72 -3.19 17.22
C LEU A 77 -9.12 -2.02 16.43
N THR A 78 -8.97 -0.88 17.07
CA THR A 78 -8.49 0.36 16.41
C THR A 78 -6.99 0.58 16.59
N ARG A 79 -6.43 0.04 17.67
CA ARG A 79 -4.99 0.05 17.98
C ARG A 79 -4.58 -1.24 18.71
N PRO A 80 -3.30 -1.67 18.63
CA PRO A 80 -2.80 -2.78 19.43
C PRO A 80 -2.80 -2.47 20.93
N LYS A 81 -2.76 -3.52 21.77
CA LYS A 81 -2.62 -3.36 23.23
C LYS A 81 -1.31 -2.69 23.62
N LYS A 82 -0.22 -3.00 22.90
CA LYS A 82 1.07 -2.32 23.03
C LYS A 82 1.16 -1.29 21.92
N CYS A 83 1.15 -0.03 22.29
CA CYS A 83 1.27 1.10 21.38
C CYS A 83 1.85 2.30 22.15
N ASP A 84 2.48 3.21 21.42
CA ASP A 84 2.84 4.52 21.96
C ASP A 84 1.60 5.43 22.11
N GLU A 85 1.79 6.65 22.56
CA GLU A 85 0.69 7.59 22.76
C GLU A 85 0.30 8.40 21.52
N TYR A 86 1.01 8.26 20.40
CA TYR A 86 0.72 9.02 19.19
C TYR A 86 -0.40 8.39 18.35
N TYR A 87 -1.58 8.38 18.94
CA TYR A 87 -2.85 7.94 18.37
C TYR A 87 -3.93 8.99 18.60
N ILE A 88 -5.05 8.91 17.89
CA ILE A 88 -6.12 9.91 17.96
C ILE A 88 -6.96 9.72 19.22
N ASP A 89 -7.68 8.58 19.32
CA ASP A 89 -8.57 8.31 20.46
C ASP A 89 -8.98 6.82 20.51
N GLY A 90 -8.45 6.08 21.46
CA GLY A 90 -8.74 4.65 21.65
C GLY A 90 -10.18 4.31 22.04
N ASN A 91 -11.00 5.31 22.40
CA ASN A 91 -12.41 5.11 22.71
C ASN A 91 -13.33 5.22 21.49
N ARG A 92 -12.80 5.61 20.34
CA ARG A 92 -13.57 5.67 19.10
C ARG A 92 -13.75 4.28 18.48
N HIS A 93 -14.95 4.05 17.96
CA HIS A 93 -15.34 2.80 17.30
C HIS A 93 -15.70 2.97 15.84
N ALA A 94 -15.52 4.18 15.28
CA ALA A 94 -15.67 4.45 13.85
C ALA A 94 -14.71 5.59 13.46
N PHE A 95 -14.10 5.45 12.26
CA PHE A 95 -13.12 6.40 11.74
C PHE A 95 -13.44 6.78 10.30
N PRO A 96 -13.21 8.04 9.89
CA PRO A 96 -13.31 8.42 8.49
C PRO A 96 -12.25 7.68 7.69
N ASP A 97 -12.66 6.96 6.63
CA ASP A 97 -11.72 6.17 5.81
C ASP A 97 -12.18 5.93 4.38
N LEU A 98 -13.41 5.48 4.18
CA LEU A 98 -13.92 5.12 2.87
C LEU A 98 -14.29 6.35 2.05
N LEU A 99 -13.80 6.42 0.82
CA LEU A 99 -14.12 7.45 -0.17
C LEU A 99 -15.16 6.93 -1.15
N ILE A 100 -16.37 7.47 -1.08
CA ILE A 100 -17.47 7.13 -1.98
C ILE A 100 -17.55 8.19 -3.06
N PRO A 101 -17.27 7.86 -4.35
CA PRO A 101 -17.33 8.84 -5.44
C PRO A 101 -18.68 9.54 -5.53
N LEU A 102 -18.66 10.85 -5.75
CA LEU A 102 -19.82 11.68 -6.05
C LEU A 102 -19.80 12.05 -7.53
N GLU A 103 -20.87 11.73 -8.25
CA GLU A 103 -21.03 12.11 -9.66
C GLU A 103 -21.43 13.57 -9.81
N ASP A 104 -22.28 14.05 -8.88
CA ASP A 104 -22.77 15.42 -8.78
C ASP A 104 -22.28 16.06 -7.48
N HIS A 105 -22.39 17.38 -7.38
CA HIS A 105 -22.11 18.14 -6.15
C HIS A 105 -23.25 18.00 -5.12
N VAL A 106 -23.74 16.77 -4.94
CA VAL A 106 -24.87 16.47 -4.04
C VAL A 106 -24.58 15.20 -3.24
N PHE A 107 -24.83 15.27 -1.94
CA PHE A 107 -24.81 14.09 -1.08
C PHE A 107 -25.90 14.17 -0.02
N THR A 108 -26.24 13.04 0.59
CA THR A 108 -27.10 12.98 1.76
C THR A 108 -26.21 12.79 2.99
N ALA A 109 -26.31 13.67 3.98
CA ALA A 109 -25.55 13.60 5.21
C ALA A 109 -25.87 12.29 5.97
N GLU A 110 -24.86 11.47 6.18
CA GLU A 110 -25.01 10.22 6.96
C GLU A 110 -24.96 10.47 8.47
N TYR A 111 -24.45 11.64 8.89
CA TYR A 111 -24.24 12.01 10.28
C TYR A 111 -24.85 13.35 10.62
N THR A 112 -25.35 13.49 11.85
CA THR A 112 -25.59 14.81 12.44
C THR A 112 -24.26 15.36 12.91
N GLY A 113 -23.93 16.60 12.49
CA GLY A 113 -22.65 17.24 12.73
C GLY A 113 -21.81 17.32 11.46
N PHE A 114 -20.52 17.07 11.56
CA PHE A 114 -19.60 17.23 10.44
C PHE A 114 -19.69 16.08 9.43
N ASN A 115 -19.81 16.44 8.16
CA ASN A 115 -19.77 15.53 7.00
C ASN A 115 -18.72 16.07 6.03
N SER A 116 -17.82 15.23 5.55
CA SER A 116 -16.70 15.65 4.72
C SER A 116 -16.84 15.17 3.28
N VAL A 117 -16.51 16.05 2.35
CA VAL A 117 -16.26 15.73 0.94
C VAL A 117 -14.77 15.85 0.69
N TRP A 118 -14.17 14.77 0.24
CA TRP A 118 -12.79 14.69 -0.20
C TRP A 118 -12.68 15.20 -1.63
N VAL A 119 -11.87 16.22 -1.85
CA VAL A 119 -11.64 16.80 -3.18
C VAL A 119 -10.20 16.47 -3.56
N GLN A 120 -10.03 15.80 -4.70
CA GLN A 120 -8.70 15.53 -5.25
C GLN A 120 -8.53 16.28 -6.57
N ILE A 121 -7.44 17.01 -6.70
CA ILE A 121 -6.96 17.57 -7.96
C ILE A 121 -5.93 16.62 -8.55
N ALA A 122 -6.09 16.31 -9.85
CA ALA A 122 -5.17 15.44 -10.61
C ALA A 122 -5.21 15.84 -12.08
N GLY A 123 -4.16 15.46 -12.81
CA GLY A 123 -3.97 15.83 -14.22
C GLY A 123 -2.77 16.76 -14.36
N GLU A 124 -2.77 17.53 -15.44
CA GLU A 124 -1.69 18.47 -15.75
C GLU A 124 -2.25 19.90 -15.94
N PRO A 125 -2.73 20.55 -14.85
CA PRO A 125 -3.23 21.92 -14.94
C PRO A 125 -2.11 22.89 -15.32
N GLU A 126 -2.48 23.98 -16.02
CA GLU A 126 -1.57 25.04 -16.38
C GLU A 126 -0.98 25.71 -15.12
N PRO A 127 0.31 26.13 -15.15
CA PRO A 127 0.92 26.86 -14.05
C PRO A 127 0.22 28.18 -13.74
N GLY A 128 0.16 28.53 -12.47
CA GLY A 128 -0.44 29.77 -12.01
C GLY A 128 -1.00 29.66 -10.61
N THR A 129 -1.59 30.73 -10.13
CA THR A 129 -2.27 30.79 -8.83
C THR A 129 -3.76 30.98 -9.04
N PHE A 130 -4.54 30.07 -8.49
CA PHE A 130 -5.98 29.99 -8.70
C PHE A 130 -6.72 29.97 -7.37
N ALA A 131 -7.91 30.56 -7.36
CA ALA A 131 -8.84 30.40 -6.26
C ALA A 131 -9.80 29.23 -6.54
N ALA A 132 -10.22 28.55 -5.48
CA ALA A 132 -11.36 27.64 -5.51
C ALA A 132 -12.33 28.06 -4.40
N GLU A 133 -13.52 28.47 -4.77
CA GLU A 133 -14.60 28.86 -3.87
C GLU A 133 -15.69 27.79 -3.88
N PHE A 134 -16.07 27.35 -2.69
CA PHE A 134 -17.15 26.39 -2.47
C PHE A 134 -18.30 27.11 -1.79
N THR A 135 -19.53 26.93 -2.30
CA THR A 135 -20.71 27.59 -1.79
C THR A 135 -21.79 26.57 -1.42
N CYS A 136 -22.38 26.72 -0.23
CA CYS A 136 -23.54 25.92 0.20
C CYS A 136 -24.58 26.86 0.80
N GLY A 137 -25.68 27.10 0.05
CA GLY A 137 -26.65 28.14 0.39
C GLY A 137 -26.02 29.53 0.40
N THR A 138 -25.96 30.18 1.55
CA THR A 138 -25.31 31.49 1.76
C THR A 138 -23.88 31.42 2.26
N GLU A 139 -23.45 30.23 2.69
CA GLU A 139 -22.13 30.02 3.26
C GLU A 139 -21.09 29.77 2.17
N LYS A 140 -19.90 30.29 2.37
CA LYS A 140 -18.78 30.19 1.43
C LYS A 140 -17.49 29.81 2.16
N ALA A 141 -16.66 29.00 1.48
CA ALA A 141 -15.31 28.73 1.88
C ALA A 141 -14.38 28.77 0.66
N LYS A 142 -13.16 29.25 0.84
CA LYS A 142 -12.23 29.52 -0.26
C LYS A 142 -10.83 29.08 0.12
N LEU A 143 -10.12 28.50 -0.87
CA LEU A 143 -8.68 28.26 -0.76
C LEU A 143 -7.95 28.73 -2.01
N THR A 144 -6.63 28.90 -1.88
CA THR A 144 -5.74 29.26 -2.99
C THR A 144 -4.88 28.05 -3.36
N ILE A 145 -4.79 27.76 -4.66
CA ILE A 145 -3.98 26.65 -5.20
C ILE A 145 -2.94 27.25 -6.16
N GLU A 146 -1.67 27.01 -5.88
CA GLU A 146 -0.57 27.35 -6.78
C GLU A 146 -0.11 26.11 -7.54
N ILE A 147 -0.14 26.18 -8.88
CA ILE A 147 0.42 25.16 -9.76
C ILE A 147 1.79 25.64 -10.21
N ILE A 148 2.82 24.91 -9.82
CA ILE A 148 4.23 25.23 -10.13
C ILE A 148 4.62 24.55 -11.44
N ASP A 149 5.32 25.26 -12.32
CA ASP A 149 5.76 24.76 -13.65
C ASP A 149 6.95 23.81 -13.52
N ALA A 150 6.78 22.75 -12.76
CA ALA A 150 7.73 21.65 -12.59
C ALA A 150 6.98 20.34 -12.53
N VAL A 151 7.69 19.24 -12.77
CA VAL A 151 7.15 17.89 -12.71
C VAL A 151 7.95 17.02 -11.73
N LEU A 152 7.26 16.20 -10.99
CA LEU A 152 7.90 15.16 -10.17
C LEU A 152 8.68 14.21 -11.07
N PRO A 153 9.88 13.77 -10.65
CA PRO A 153 10.64 12.76 -11.38
C PRO A 153 9.93 11.41 -11.34
N LYS A 154 10.36 10.51 -12.23
CA LYS A 154 9.89 9.13 -12.23
C LYS A 154 10.24 8.45 -10.89
N GLN A 155 9.30 7.72 -10.32
CA GLN A 155 9.53 6.93 -9.11
C GLN A 155 10.51 5.79 -9.40
N GLU A 156 11.62 5.79 -8.68
CA GLU A 156 12.61 4.70 -8.69
C GLU A 156 12.40 3.71 -7.55
N LEU A 157 11.75 4.14 -6.46
CA LEU A 157 11.37 3.27 -5.35
C LEU A 157 10.55 2.08 -5.87
N ILE A 158 10.97 0.88 -5.55
CA ILE A 158 10.16 -0.32 -5.77
C ILE A 158 9.14 -0.39 -4.64
N TYR A 159 7.87 -0.15 -4.97
CA TYR A 159 6.78 -0.20 -4.00
C TYR A 159 5.86 -1.37 -4.29
N THR A 160 5.80 -2.30 -3.35
CA THR A 160 4.89 -3.44 -3.37
C THR A 160 3.94 -3.38 -2.18
N ASN A 161 2.67 -3.61 -2.45
CA ASN A 161 1.64 -3.83 -1.45
C ASN A 161 0.90 -5.11 -1.89
N TRP A 162 1.08 -6.18 -1.15
CA TRP A 162 0.70 -7.52 -1.63
C TRP A 162 -0.77 -7.58 -2.03
N PHE A 163 -0.96 -7.99 -3.28
CA PHE A 163 -2.23 -8.09 -3.95
C PHE A 163 -2.78 -9.52 -3.86
N HIS A 164 -3.98 -9.65 -3.30
CA HIS A 164 -4.60 -10.92 -2.97
C HIS A 164 -5.81 -11.18 -3.87
N THR A 165 -5.62 -11.82 -5.02
CA THR A 165 -6.69 -12.11 -5.98
C THR A 165 -7.70 -13.13 -5.46
N ASP A 166 -7.27 -14.05 -4.59
CA ASP A 166 -8.15 -14.99 -3.92
C ASP A 166 -9.16 -14.32 -2.98
N CYS A 167 -8.79 -13.18 -2.37
CA CYS A 167 -9.72 -12.36 -1.59
C CYS A 167 -10.83 -11.78 -2.47
N LEU A 168 -10.50 -11.34 -3.69
CA LEU A 168 -11.48 -10.86 -4.66
C LEU A 168 -12.43 -11.98 -5.11
N MET A 169 -11.88 -13.16 -5.38
CA MET A 169 -12.68 -14.35 -5.69
C MET A 169 -13.68 -14.67 -4.57
N SER A 170 -13.22 -14.68 -3.34
CA SER A 170 -14.04 -14.98 -2.18
C SER A 170 -15.11 -13.93 -1.94
N TYR A 171 -14.79 -12.64 -2.12
CA TYR A 171 -15.72 -11.55 -1.90
C TYR A 171 -16.80 -11.47 -2.98
N TYR A 172 -16.41 -11.51 -4.26
CA TYR A 172 -17.33 -11.34 -5.40
C TYR A 172 -17.97 -12.67 -5.86
N GLY A 173 -17.41 -13.81 -5.49
CA GLY A 173 -17.97 -15.13 -5.80
C GLY A 173 -17.69 -15.62 -7.22
N PHE A 174 -16.63 -15.16 -7.90
CA PHE A 174 -16.26 -15.66 -9.21
C PHE A 174 -15.11 -16.71 -9.12
N PRO A 175 -15.03 -17.64 -10.09
CA PRO A 175 -13.96 -18.63 -10.14
C PRO A 175 -12.60 -18.02 -10.51
N ALA A 176 -11.51 -18.68 -10.12
CA ALA A 176 -10.17 -18.32 -10.56
C ALA A 176 -10.08 -18.32 -12.10
N PHE A 177 -9.43 -17.30 -12.65
CA PHE A 177 -9.13 -17.15 -14.07
C PHE A 177 -10.35 -17.03 -14.99
N SER A 178 -11.56 -16.84 -14.44
CA SER A 178 -12.75 -16.45 -15.21
C SER A 178 -12.57 -15.06 -15.84
N PRO A 179 -13.40 -14.66 -16.81
CA PRO A 179 -13.39 -13.29 -17.32
C PRO A 179 -13.51 -12.23 -16.22
N GLU A 180 -14.36 -12.47 -15.22
CA GLU A 180 -14.57 -11.60 -14.06
C GLU A 180 -13.30 -11.50 -13.19
N TYR A 181 -12.58 -12.61 -13.00
CA TYR A 181 -11.30 -12.62 -12.30
C TYR A 181 -10.30 -11.65 -12.94
N TRP A 182 -10.10 -11.77 -14.25
CA TRP A 182 -9.14 -10.94 -14.97
C TRP A 182 -9.56 -9.46 -14.98
N GLN A 183 -10.86 -9.19 -15.18
CA GLN A 183 -11.38 -7.82 -15.15
C GLN A 183 -11.21 -7.19 -13.77
N CYS A 184 -11.55 -7.91 -12.72
CA CYS A 184 -11.42 -7.44 -11.34
C CYS A 184 -9.95 -7.20 -10.98
N ALA A 185 -9.08 -8.15 -11.30
CA ALA A 185 -7.64 -8.02 -11.08
C ALA A 185 -7.07 -6.79 -11.79
N GLU A 186 -7.41 -6.58 -13.06
CA GLU A 186 -6.98 -5.41 -13.83
C GLU A 186 -7.46 -4.09 -13.19
N ASN A 187 -8.73 -4.01 -12.79
CA ASN A 187 -9.29 -2.80 -12.17
C ASN A 187 -8.55 -2.45 -10.87
N PHE A 188 -8.29 -3.44 -10.01
CA PHE A 188 -7.61 -3.23 -8.73
C PHE A 188 -6.12 -2.90 -8.93
N LEU A 189 -5.44 -3.54 -9.87
CA LEU A 189 -4.03 -3.26 -10.18
C LEU A 189 -3.84 -1.89 -10.81
N ARG A 190 -4.74 -1.47 -11.69
CA ARG A 190 -4.72 -0.13 -12.28
C ARG A 190 -4.80 0.93 -11.19
N ARG A 191 -5.75 0.76 -10.25
CA ARG A 191 -5.87 1.66 -9.10
C ARG A 191 -4.61 1.68 -8.24
N ALA A 192 -4.02 0.52 -7.97
CA ALA A 192 -2.78 0.43 -7.20
C ALA A 192 -1.62 1.17 -7.89
N ALA A 193 -1.46 1.01 -9.20
CA ALA A 193 -0.43 1.68 -9.99
C ALA A 193 -0.63 3.20 -10.05
N GLU A 194 -1.88 3.68 -10.12
CA GLU A 194 -2.22 5.10 -10.05
C GLU A 194 -1.78 5.76 -8.73
N TYR A 195 -1.58 4.98 -7.68
CA TYR A 195 -1.11 5.42 -6.36
C TYR A 195 0.28 4.86 -6.00
N GLY A 196 1.13 4.66 -7.01
CA GLY A 196 2.56 4.44 -6.85
C GLY A 196 3.01 2.99 -6.74
N MET A 197 2.12 2.00 -6.66
CA MET A 197 2.52 0.60 -6.67
C MET A 197 3.06 0.23 -8.05
N ASN A 198 4.31 -0.22 -8.12
CA ASN A 198 4.98 -0.61 -9.36
C ASN A 198 5.55 -2.04 -9.32
N CYS A 199 5.33 -2.74 -8.22
CA CYS A 199 5.72 -4.12 -8.01
C CYS A 199 4.51 -4.91 -7.49
N VAL A 200 4.28 -6.11 -8.02
CA VAL A 200 3.11 -6.93 -7.67
C VAL A 200 3.52 -8.33 -7.23
N LEU A 201 2.92 -8.80 -6.13
CA LEU A 201 3.01 -10.20 -5.74
C LEU A 201 2.35 -11.08 -6.81
N THR A 202 3.15 -11.94 -7.43
CA THR A 202 2.78 -12.78 -8.56
C THR A 202 2.59 -14.21 -8.08
N PRO A 203 1.35 -14.74 -8.04
CA PRO A 203 1.08 -16.04 -7.47
C PRO A 203 1.46 -17.19 -8.40
N LEU A 204 2.76 -17.48 -8.50
CA LEU A 204 3.27 -18.65 -9.24
C LEU A 204 2.55 -19.91 -8.77
N PHE A 205 2.52 -20.09 -7.45
CA PHE A 205 1.68 -21.03 -6.72
C PHE A 205 0.82 -20.26 -5.72
N THR A 206 -0.12 -20.91 -5.07
CA THR A 206 -0.97 -20.23 -4.09
C THR A 206 -0.11 -19.69 -2.93
N PRO A 207 -0.10 -18.36 -2.68
CA PRO A 207 0.75 -17.76 -1.66
C PRO A 207 0.46 -18.32 -0.27
N PRO A 208 1.48 -18.78 0.48
CA PRO A 208 1.30 -19.36 1.82
C PRO A 208 1.32 -18.29 2.92
N LEU A 209 0.67 -17.15 2.69
CA LEU A 209 0.71 -15.97 3.56
C LEU A 209 -0.50 -15.93 4.47
N ASP A 210 -0.30 -15.54 5.72
CA ASP A 210 -1.30 -15.50 6.80
C ASP A 210 -2.27 -16.69 6.77
N THR A 211 -1.70 -17.90 6.67
CA THR A 211 -2.45 -19.16 6.62
C THR A 211 -1.95 -20.09 7.73
N GLN A 212 -2.86 -20.53 8.61
CA GLN A 212 -2.47 -21.45 9.68
C GLN A 212 -2.04 -22.81 9.13
N VAL A 213 -1.20 -23.51 9.86
CA VAL A 213 -0.78 -24.88 9.53
C VAL A 213 -2.02 -25.77 9.35
N GLY A 214 -2.10 -26.44 8.20
CA GLY A 214 -3.26 -27.26 7.83
C GLY A 214 -4.43 -26.50 7.20
N GLY A 215 -4.42 -25.16 7.22
CA GLY A 215 -5.40 -24.33 6.52
C GLY A 215 -5.04 -24.14 5.04
N GLU A 216 -6.01 -23.71 4.25
CA GLU A 216 -5.83 -23.44 2.83
C GLU A 216 -6.55 -22.16 2.41
N ARG A 217 -5.91 -21.39 1.53
CA ARG A 217 -6.54 -20.30 0.78
C ARG A 217 -7.05 -20.83 -0.57
N PRO A 218 -8.03 -20.18 -1.21
CA PRO A 218 -8.44 -20.52 -2.57
C PRO A 218 -7.26 -20.58 -3.54
N THR A 219 -7.28 -21.53 -4.46
CA THR A 219 -6.19 -21.73 -5.44
C THR A 219 -6.18 -20.62 -6.48
N VAL A 220 -5.05 -19.93 -6.61
CA VAL A 220 -4.80 -18.85 -7.59
C VAL A 220 -3.50 -19.07 -8.36
N GLN A 221 -3.12 -20.30 -8.55
CA GLN A 221 -1.84 -20.73 -9.14
C GLN A 221 -1.75 -20.38 -10.63
N LEU A 222 -0.78 -19.53 -11.00
CA LEU A 222 -0.56 -19.08 -12.39
C LEU A 222 0.26 -20.09 -13.23
N VAL A 223 1.03 -20.96 -12.59
CA VAL A 223 1.84 -21.97 -13.29
C VAL A 223 1.09 -23.29 -13.34
N ASP A 224 0.82 -23.78 -14.54
CA ASP A 224 0.28 -25.11 -14.70
C ASP A 224 1.37 -26.16 -14.48
N VAL A 225 1.06 -27.18 -13.70
CA VAL A 225 1.97 -28.28 -13.40
C VAL A 225 1.35 -29.59 -13.87
N THR A 226 2.12 -30.40 -14.59
CA THR A 226 1.72 -31.75 -14.99
C THR A 226 2.74 -32.75 -14.48
N VAL A 227 2.28 -33.79 -13.79
CA VAL A 227 3.14 -34.91 -13.37
C VAL A 227 3.30 -35.84 -14.57
N THR A 228 4.52 -35.92 -15.10
CA THR A 228 4.86 -36.73 -16.32
C THR A 228 5.49 -38.07 -15.98
N GLY A 229 5.92 -38.27 -14.73
CA GLY A 229 6.54 -39.50 -14.28
C GLY A 229 6.89 -39.45 -12.78
N ARG A 230 7.64 -40.43 -12.31
CA ARG A 230 8.11 -40.42 -10.91
C ARG A 230 9.09 -39.26 -10.71
N ASN A 231 8.67 -38.26 -9.90
CA ASN A 231 9.43 -37.03 -9.65
C ASN A 231 9.80 -36.26 -10.96
N SER A 232 8.96 -36.35 -11.97
CA SER A 232 9.13 -35.65 -13.25
C SER A 232 7.91 -34.76 -13.52
N TYR A 233 8.15 -33.54 -13.97
CA TYR A 233 7.14 -32.49 -14.10
C TYR A 233 7.31 -31.69 -15.38
N ALA A 234 6.19 -31.29 -15.97
CA ALA A 234 6.13 -30.27 -17.02
C ALA A 234 5.39 -29.03 -16.50
N PHE A 235 5.73 -27.87 -17.05
CA PHE A 235 5.21 -26.57 -16.62
C PHE A 235 4.62 -25.79 -17.76
N GLY A 236 3.46 -25.17 -17.55
CA GLY A 236 2.81 -24.26 -18.49
C GLY A 236 2.73 -22.84 -17.90
N PHE A 237 3.00 -21.84 -18.74
CA PHE A 237 3.12 -20.44 -18.32
C PHE A 237 2.08 -19.51 -18.98
N ASP A 238 1.05 -20.02 -19.62
CA ASP A 238 0.06 -19.19 -20.36
C ASP A 238 -0.68 -18.21 -19.43
N LYS A 239 -1.07 -18.65 -18.22
CA LYS A 239 -1.69 -17.76 -17.22
C LYS A 239 -0.72 -16.73 -16.68
N LEU A 240 0.54 -17.11 -16.46
CA LEU A 240 1.59 -16.19 -16.03
C LEU A 240 1.87 -15.15 -17.14
N ASP A 241 1.87 -15.55 -18.38
CA ASP A 241 2.03 -14.65 -19.53
C ASP A 241 0.93 -13.59 -19.57
N ARG A 242 -0.31 -14.02 -19.48
CA ARG A 242 -1.48 -13.12 -19.39
C ARG A 242 -1.43 -12.20 -18.17
N TRP A 243 -0.96 -12.70 -17.02
CA TRP A 243 -0.77 -11.91 -15.82
C TRP A 243 0.24 -10.78 -16.04
N ILE A 244 1.41 -11.11 -16.59
CA ILE A 244 2.47 -10.15 -16.88
C ILE A 244 1.98 -9.07 -17.85
N GLU A 245 1.32 -9.45 -18.94
CA GLU A 245 0.77 -8.51 -19.93
C GLU A 245 -0.29 -7.57 -19.29
N MET A 246 -1.18 -8.10 -18.47
CA MET A 246 -2.16 -7.31 -17.72
C MET A 246 -1.46 -6.32 -16.77
N CYS A 247 -0.46 -6.78 -16.03
CA CYS A 247 0.30 -5.94 -15.10
C CYS A 247 1.02 -4.81 -15.82
N GLU A 248 1.70 -5.10 -16.93
CA GLU A 248 2.40 -4.10 -17.75
C GLU A 248 1.44 -3.05 -18.30
N LYS A 249 0.28 -3.46 -18.78
CA LYS A 249 -0.80 -2.56 -19.23
C LYS A 249 -1.30 -1.64 -18.11
N CYS A 250 -1.27 -2.09 -16.85
CA CYS A 250 -1.63 -1.29 -15.69
C CYS A 250 -0.52 -0.34 -15.20
N GLY A 251 0.72 -0.46 -15.71
CA GLY A 251 1.88 0.32 -15.27
C GLY A 251 2.76 -0.37 -14.22
N ILE A 252 2.52 -1.63 -13.92
CA ILE A 252 3.37 -2.43 -13.03
C ILE A 252 4.66 -2.81 -13.76
N GLN A 253 5.80 -2.64 -13.10
CA GLN A 253 7.12 -2.84 -13.69
C GLN A 253 7.85 -4.07 -13.15
N TYR A 254 7.60 -4.44 -11.88
CA TYR A 254 8.31 -5.50 -11.17
C TYR A 254 7.36 -6.61 -10.74
N PHE A 255 7.86 -7.83 -10.77
CA PHE A 255 7.12 -9.05 -10.42
C PHE A 255 7.77 -9.70 -9.22
N GLU A 256 7.09 -9.63 -8.10
CA GLU A 256 7.48 -10.28 -6.86
C GLU A 256 6.93 -11.70 -6.86
N MET A 257 7.80 -12.67 -7.07
CA MET A 257 7.40 -14.07 -7.18
C MET A 257 6.95 -14.60 -5.83
N SER A 258 5.79 -15.25 -5.77
CA SER A 258 5.23 -15.76 -4.54
C SER A 258 6.18 -16.71 -3.81
N HIS A 259 6.14 -16.72 -2.49
CA HIS A 259 7.02 -17.48 -1.64
C HIS A 259 6.97 -18.98 -1.95
N LEU A 260 8.14 -19.59 -2.08
CA LEU A 260 8.28 -21.02 -2.41
C LEU A 260 8.38 -21.91 -1.16
N PHE A 261 8.33 -21.29 0.03
CA PHE A 261 8.25 -21.95 1.32
C PHE A 261 7.25 -21.22 2.22
N THR A 262 6.70 -21.93 3.18
CA THR A 262 5.74 -21.36 4.12
C THR A 262 6.38 -20.31 5.03
N GLN A 263 5.60 -19.32 5.49
CA GLN A 263 6.04 -18.28 6.40
C GLN A 263 6.47 -18.82 7.78
N TRP A 264 7.14 -17.98 8.56
CA TRP A 264 7.60 -18.28 9.93
C TRP A 264 8.55 -19.48 10.04
N GLY A 265 9.53 -19.54 9.14
CA GLY A 265 10.64 -20.48 9.24
C GLY A 265 10.82 -21.45 8.09
N ALA A 266 10.07 -21.30 7.01
CA ALA A 266 10.27 -22.04 5.76
C ALA A 266 10.30 -23.59 5.95
N LYS A 267 9.37 -24.12 6.74
CA LYS A 267 9.36 -25.55 7.10
C LYS A 267 8.67 -26.45 6.09
N HIS A 268 7.74 -25.91 5.32
CA HIS A 268 6.89 -26.66 4.39
C HIS A 268 6.84 -25.99 3.02
N ALA A 269 6.39 -26.76 2.02
CA ALA A 269 6.05 -26.24 0.70
C ALA A 269 4.70 -25.49 0.72
N PRO A 270 4.47 -24.50 -0.17
CA PRO A 270 3.15 -23.96 -0.40
C PRO A 270 2.24 -25.01 -1.04
N LYS A 271 0.92 -24.71 -1.08
CA LYS A 271 -0.04 -25.53 -1.83
C LYS A 271 0.27 -25.48 -3.32
N ILE A 272 0.58 -26.64 -3.91
CA ILE A 272 0.81 -26.79 -5.34
C ILE A 272 -0.12 -27.86 -5.90
N MET A 273 -0.93 -27.45 -6.88
CA MET A 273 -1.84 -28.31 -7.63
C MET A 273 -1.19 -28.76 -8.94
N ALA A 274 -1.45 -29.98 -9.35
CA ALA A 274 -0.95 -30.51 -10.62
C ALA A 274 -1.95 -31.44 -11.29
N GLN A 275 -1.90 -31.53 -12.62
CA GLN A 275 -2.55 -32.60 -13.38
C GLN A 275 -1.77 -33.90 -13.17
N LYS A 276 -2.49 -34.91 -12.66
CA LYS A 276 -1.94 -36.25 -12.45
C LYS A 276 -3.02 -37.30 -12.80
N ASN A 277 -2.71 -38.16 -13.76
CA ASN A 277 -3.64 -39.21 -14.21
C ASN A 277 -5.04 -38.66 -14.60
N GLY A 278 -5.05 -37.57 -15.37
CA GLY A 278 -6.29 -36.94 -15.87
C GLY A 278 -7.10 -36.13 -14.86
N SER A 279 -6.60 -35.91 -13.64
CA SER A 279 -7.29 -35.11 -12.63
C SER A 279 -6.36 -34.14 -11.90
N GLN A 280 -6.93 -33.02 -11.41
CA GLN A 280 -6.21 -32.05 -10.59
C GLN A 280 -6.02 -32.62 -9.17
N LYS A 281 -4.77 -32.63 -8.71
CA LYS A 281 -4.41 -33.11 -7.37
C LYS A 281 -3.43 -32.16 -6.68
N LYS A 282 -3.59 -32.00 -5.38
CA LYS A 282 -2.59 -31.34 -4.55
C LYS A 282 -1.39 -32.27 -4.38
N ILE A 283 -0.25 -31.88 -4.92
CA ILE A 283 0.99 -32.68 -4.87
C ILE A 283 1.95 -32.22 -3.78
N PHE A 284 1.88 -30.95 -3.35
CA PHE A 284 2.66 -30.38 -2.25
C PHE A 284 1.78 -29.50 -1.36
N GLY A 285 2.20 -29.29 -0.13
CA GLY A 285 1.51 -28.50 0.89
C GLY A 285 2.10 -28.73 2.28
N TRP A 286 1.29 -28.52 3.34
CA TRP A 286 1.72 -28.62 4.75
C TRP A 286 2.37 -29.94 5.16
N ARG A 287 2.09 -31.03 4.47
CA ARG A 287 2.73 -32.35 4.72
C ARG A 287 4.05 -32.51 4.00
N THR A 288 4.45 -31.54 3.17
CA THR A 288 5.69 -31.60 2.40
C THR A 288 6.79 -30.88 3.16
N LYS A 289 7.83 -31.62 3.54
CA LYS A 289 9.03 -31.04 4.17
C LYS A 289 9.75 -30.15 3.15
N ALA A 290 10.03 -28.92 3.53
CA ALA A 290 10.67 -27.90 2.67
C ALA A 290 12.00 -28.37 2.07
N SER A 291 12.85 -29.05 2.86
CA SER A 291 14.14 -29.59 2.45
C SER A 291 14.08 -31.07 2.02
N GLY A 292 12.88 -31.61 1.76
CA GLY A 292 12.71 -33.00 1.31
C GLY A 292 13.14 -33.19 -0.16
N GLU A 293 13.63 -34.38 -0.50
CA GLU A 293 14.13 -34.71 -1.85
C GLU A 293 13.10 -34.44 -2.95
N LYS A 294 11.85 -34.82 -2.72
CA LYS A 294 10.77 -34.62 -3.70
C LYS A 294 10.56 -33.14 -4.04
N TYR A 295 10.49 -32.29 -3.04
CA TYR A 295 10.26 -30.86 -3.25
C TYR A 295 11.51 -30.17 -3.82
N THR A 296 12.70 -30.57 -3.37
CA THR A 296 13.96 -30.08 -3.94
C THR A 296 14.10 -30.43 -5.43
N ALA A 297 13.78 -31.67 -5.81
CA ALA A 297 13.76 -32.10 -7.22
C ALA A 297 12.72 -31.34 -8.04
N PHE A 298 11.54 -31.09 -7.49
CA PHE A 298 10.51 -30.26 -8.12
C PHE A 298 11.00 -28.83 -8.36
N LEU A 299 11.55 -28.18 -7.33
CA LEU A 299 12.05 -26.79 -7.41
C LEU A 299 13.18 -26.65 -8.44
N GLN A 300 14.05 -27.65 -8.57
CA GLN A 300 15.12 -27.62 -9.57
C GLN A 300 14.57 -27.64 -10.99
N GLN A 301 13.59 -28.50 -11.28
CA GLN A 301 12.93 -28.56 -12.58
C GLN A 301 12.11 -27.30 -12.86
N PHE A 302 11.36 -26.84 -11.87
CA PHE A 302 10.58 -25.61 -11.95
C PHE A 302 11.46 -24.40 -12.23
N ALA A 303 12.54 -24.22 -11.45
CA ALA A 303 13.47 -23.10 -11.63
C ALA A 303 14.09 -23.08 -13.03
N THR A 304 14.47 -24.24 -13.56
CA THR A 304 15.01 -24.34 -14.94
C THR A 304 13.97 -23.86 -15.96
N SER A 305 12.74 -24.35 -15.86
CA SER A 305 11.65 -23.96 -16.78
C SER A 305 11.28 -22.49 -16.63
N LEU A 306 11.16 -22.00 -15.41
CA LEU A 306 10.82 -20.59 -15.14
C LEU A 306 11.91 -19.63 -15.62
N LYS A 307 13.19 -19.95 -15.39
CA LYS A 307 14.31 -19.13 -15.90
C LYS A 307 14.30 -19.02 -17.41
N ASN A 308 14.08 -20.13 -18.12
CA ASN A 308 13.96 -20.13 -19.59
C ASN A 308 12.77 -19.25 -20.06
N TYR A 309 11.65 -19.29 -19.35
CA TYR A 309 10.51 -18.41 -19.61
C TYR A 309 10.87 -16.93 -19.38
N ILE A 310 11.49 -16.61 -18.24
CA ILE A 310 11.90 -15.24 -17.86
C ILE A 310 12.91 -14.68 -18.86
N ASP A 311 13.90 -15.46 -19.26
CA ASP A 311 14.92 -15.07 -20.24
C ASP A 311 14.28 -14.81 -21.62
N LYS A 312 13.37 -15.68 -22.06
CA LYS A 312 12.62 -15.49 -23.31
C LYS A 312 11.76 -14.23 -23.31
N LYS A 313 11.17 -13.88 -22.17
CA LYS A 313 10.39 -12.65 -22.00
C LYS A 313 11.26 -11.40 -21.80
N GLY A 314 12.54 -11.56 -21.50
CA GLY A 314 13.47 -10.44 -21.24
C GLY A 314 13.17 -9.64 -19.96
N ILE A 315 12.61 -10.30 -18.93
CA ILE A 315 12.14 -9.62 -17.69
C ILE A 315 12.99 -9.95 -16.46
N LYS A 316 14.18 -10.51 -16.62
CA LYS A 316 15.02 -11.00 -15.52
C LYS A 316 15.24 -9.96 -14.42
N ASP A 317 15.60 -8.72 -14.79
CA ASP A 317 15.92 -7.65 -13.85
C ASP A 317 14.67 -7.04 -13.18
N ARG A 318 13.49 -7.51 -13.59
CA ARG A 318 12.19 -7.10 -13.07
C ARG A 318 11.57 -8.16 -12.15
N CYS A 319 12.24 -9.31 -11.97
CA CYS A 319 11.77 -10.41 -11.14
C CYS A 319 12.46 -10.39 -9.78
N ILE A 320 11.68 -10.50 -8.72
CA ILE A 320 12.14 -10.54 -7.34
C ILE A 320 11.63 -11.84 -6.71
N PHE A 321 12.51 -12.59 -6.05
CA PHE A 321 12.17 -13.85 -5.41
C PHE A 321 12.17 -13.71 -3.89
N HIS A 322 11.40 -14.59 -3.25
CA HIS A 322 11.35 -14.75 -1.80
C HIS A 322 11.71 -16.18 -1.40
N VAL A 323 12.32 -16.31 -0.23
CA VAL A 323 12.49 -17.61 0.42
C VAL A 323 11.26 -17.89 1.29
N SER A 324 11.03 -17.04 2.29
CA SER A 324 9.96 -17.16 3.28
C SER A 324 9.56 -15.77 3.77
N ASP A 325 8.69 -15.71 4.77
CA ASP A 325 8.20 -14.47 5.36
C ASP A 325 8.45 -14.47 6.88
N GLU A 326 8.97 -13.34 7.39
CA GLU A 326 9.21 -13.04 8.81
C GLU A 326 9.84 -14.17 9.64
N PRO A 327 11.02 -14.73 9.26
CA PRO A 327 11.69 -15.74 10.08
C PRO A 327 12.22 -15.12 11.37
N ALA A 328 11.96 -15.76 12.51
CA ALA A 328 12.56 -15.40 13.79
C ALA A 328 13.95 -16.05 13.97
N LYS A 329 14.79 -15.49 14.83
CA LYS A 329 16.17 -15.99 15.10
C LYS A 329 16.23 -17.49 15.37
N ARG A 330 15.27 -18.03 16.12
CA ARG A 330 15.15 -19.48 16.41
C ARG A 330 14.94 -20.33 15.15
N GLN A 331 14.55 -19.73 14.05
CA GLN A 331 14.26 -20.37 12.76
C GLN A 331 15.42 -20.25 11.77
N LEU A 332 16.53 -19.61 12.16
CA LEU A 332 17.69 -19.32 11.30
C LEU A 332 18.20 -20.59 10.57
N LYS A 333 18.28 -21.73 11.26
CA LYS A 333 18.76 -23.00 10.68
C LYS A 333 17.84 -23.52 9.56
N ALA A 334 16.53 -23.49 9.78
CA ALA A 334 15.55 -23.93 8.77
C ALA A 334 15.49 -22.95 7.59
N TYR A 335 15.50 -21.65 7.89
CA TYR A 335 15.54 -20.59 6.88
C TYR A 335 16.82 -20.67 6.02
N SER A 336 18.00 -20.89 6.65
CA SER A 336 19.28 -21.01 5.94
C SER A 336 19.26 -22.13 4.89
N LYS A 337 18.67 -23.28 5.21
CA LYS A 337 18.51 -24.40 4.27
C LYS A 337 17.60 -24.04 3.09
N ALA A 338 16.47 -23.41 3.36
CA ALA A 338 15.55 -22.96 2.33
C ALA A 338 16.19 -21.88 1.46
N SER A 339 16.88 -20.91 2.07
CA SER A 339 17.63 -19.86 1.38
C SER A 339 18.70 -20.43 0.44
N GLU A 340 19.44 -21.44 0.87
CA GLU A 340 20.45 -22.12 0.05
C GLU A 340 19.82 -22.74 -1.20
N ILE A 341 18.67 -23.41 -1.06
CA ILE A 341 17.92 -23.99 -2.18
C ILE A 341 17.52 -22.89 -3.19
N ILE A 342 16.96 -21.78 -2.71
CA ILE A 342 16.52 -20.68 -3.58
C ILE A 342 17.72 -20.00 -4.24
N ARG A 343 18.77 -19.67 -3.51
CA ARG A 343 19.96 -19.01 -4.07
C ARG A 343 20.67 -19.87 -5.10
N LYS A 344 20.71 -21.20 -4.90
CA LYS A 344 21.26 -22.13 -5.89
C LYS A 344 20.44 -22.16 -7.18
N ASN A 345 19.10 -22.21 -7.06
CA ASN A 345 18.21 -22.34 -8.22
C ASN A 345 18.00 -21.01 -8.96
N PHE A 346 18.03 -19.87 -8.27
CA PHE A 346 17.78 -18.54 -8.83
C PHE A 346 19.00 -17.61 -8.70
N LYS A 347 20.20 -18.15 -8.88
CA LYS A 347 21.44 -17.37 -8.87
C LYS A 347 21.35 -16.23 -9.90
N GLY A 348 21.70 -15.01 -9.47
CA GLY A 348 21.69 -13.81 -10.30
C GLY A 348 20.34 -13.10 -10.38
N PHE A 349 19.35 -13.53 -9.62
CA PHE A 349 18.10 -12.80 -9.39
C PHE A 349 18.15 -12.07 -8.04
N LYS A 350 17.36 -11.00 -7.93
CA LYS A 350 17.15 -10.34 -6.63
C LYS A 350 16.30 -11.25 -5.74
N ILE A 351 16.79 -11.48 -4.52
CA ILE A 351 16.10 -12.27 -3.50
C ILE A 351 15.94 -11.38 -2.28
N THR A 352 14.69 -11.15 -1.87
CA THR A 352 14.32 -10.29 -0.73
C THR A 352 13.45 -11.08 0.23
N ASP A 353 13.57 -10.81 1.52
CA ASP A 353 12.62 -11.33 2.52
C ASP A 353 12.39 -10.30 3.62
N ALA A 354 11.13 -10.18 4.06
CA ALA A 354 10.76 -9.43 5.24
C ALA A 354 11.35 -10.10 6.48
N LEU A 355 12.34 -9.46 7.08
CA LEU A 355 12.99 -9.94 8.30
C LEU A 355 13.72 -8.79 9.02
N SER A 356 13.64 -8.77 10.33
CA SER A 356 14.11 -7.67 11.17
C SER A 356 15.29 -8.01 12.07
N ASP A 357 15.75 -9.26 12.05
CA ASP A 357 16.96 -9.67 12.80
C ASP A 357 18.20 -9.54 11.91
N PHE A 358 19.06 -8.58 12.23
CA PHE A 358 20.27 -8.28 11.47
C PHE A 358 21.25 -9.47 11.37
N SER A 359 21.16 -10.45 12.28
CA SER A 359 22.02 -11.64 12.25
C SER A 359 21.84 -12.49 10.97
N PHE A 360 20.66 -12.47 10.34
CA PHE A 360 20.42 -13.16 9.07
C PHE A 360 21.29 -12.56 7.94
N TYR A 361 21.38 -11.24 7.88
CA TYR A 361 22.26 -10.56 6.93
C TYR A 361 23.74 -10.79 7.28
N LYS A 362 24.11 -10.61 8.54
CA LYS A 362 25.49 -10.81 9.01
C LYS A 362 26.01 -12.23 8.74
N ASN A 363 25.15 -13.24 8.82
CA ASN A 363 25.49 -14.64 8.51
C ASN A 363 25.39 -14.97 7.00
N GLY A 364 25.12 -13.99 6.14
CA GLY A 364 25.10 -14.17 4.68
C GLY A 364 23.95 -15.06 4.17
N VAL A 365 22.86 -15.21 4.93
CA VAL A 365 21.71 -16.04 4.53
C VAL A 365 20.62 -15.25 3.79
N VAL A 366 20.72 -13.94 3.77
CA VAL A 366 19.87 -13.02 2.97
C VAL A 366 20.75 -11.92 2.39
N GLU A 367 20.54 -11.57 1.12
CA GLU A 367 21.31 -10.53 0.42
C GLU A 367 20.63 -9.17 0.51
N THR A 368 19.32 -9.13 0.32
CA THR A 368 18.50 -7.92 0.40
C THR A 368 17.42 -8.09 1.47
N PRO A 369 17.75 -7.84 2.74
CA PRO A 369 16.77 -7.90 3.81
C PRO A 369 15.79 -6.73 3.73
N VAL A 370 14.54 -6.98 4.13
CA VAL A 370 13.50 -5.95 4.26
C VAL A 370 13.15 -5.83 5.75
N PRO A 371 13.87 -5.02 6.53
CA PRO A 371 13.56 -4.83 7.95
C PRO A 371 12.30 -3.99 8.16
N SER A 372 11.60 -4.25 9.26
CA SER A 372 10.52 -3.38 9.72
C SER A 372 11.08 -2.03 10.19
N THR A 373 10.29 -0.97 10.05
CA THR A 373 10.71 0.40 10.35
C THR A 373 11.12 0.62 11.81
N ASP A 374 10.62 -0.17 12.74
CA ASP A 374 10.98 -0.13 14.16
C ASP A 374 12.26 -0.93 14.52
N HIS A 375 12.82 -1.66 13.55
CA HIS A 375 14.07 -2.45 13.68
C HIS A 375 15.09 -2.12 12.58
N ILE A 376 14.90 -1.04 11.83
CA ILE A 376 15.69 -0.73 10.64
C ILE A 376 17.09 -0.19 10.96
N ASP A 377 17.30 0.42 12.12
CA ASP A 377 18.55 1.12 12.47
C ASP A 377 19.82 0.27 12.27
N PRO A 378 19.87 -1.04 12.66
CA PRO A 378 21.05 -1.85 12.42
C PRO A 378 21.42 -2.06 10.94
N PHE A 379 20.47 -1.85 10.03
CA PHE A 379 20.65 -2.06 8.59
C PHE A 379 21.11 -0.79 7.86
N ILE A 380 20.81 0.38 8.42
CA ILE A 380 21.14 1.67 7.80
C ILE A 380 22.66 1.78 7.58
N SER A 381 23.07 2.13 6.36
CA SER A 381 24.48 2.24 5.92
C SER A 381 25.30 0.94 5.99
N LYS A 382 24.70 -0.20 6.28
CA LYS A 382 25.40 -1.49 6.37
C LYS A 382 24.99 -2.49 5.30
N VAL A 383 23.84 -2.26 4.66
CA VAL A 383 23.37 -3.06 3.53
C VAL A 383 23.55 -2.26 2.24
N PRO A 384 23.87 -2.91 1.12
CA PRO A 384 24.09 -2.20 -0.16
C PRO A 384 22.81 -1.58 -0.71
N GLU A 385 21.66 -2.17 -0.39
CA GLU A 385 20.35 -1.71 -0.81
C GLU A 385 19.37 -1.79 0.37
N LEU A 386 18.95 -0.63 0.88
CA LEU A 386 18.03 -0.57 2.02
C LEU A 386 16.58 -0.67 1.54
N TRP A 387 15.86 -1.62 2.09
CA TRP A 387 14.42 -1.77 2.00
C TRP A 387 13.76 -1.57 3.37
N ALA A 388 12.45 -1.36 3.38
CA ALA A 388 11.69 -1.21 4.60
C ALA A 388 10.27 -1.77 4.45
N TYR A 389 9.66 -2.18 5.56
CA TYR A 389 8.24 -2.49 5.65
C TYR A 389 7.68 -2.09 7.01
N TYR A 390 6.37 -2.02 7.10
CA TYR A 390 5.64 -2.07 8.35
C TYR A 390 4.38 -2.94 8.20
N CYS A 391 3.82 -3.40 9.31
CA CYS A 391 2.58 -4.17 9.38
C CYS A 391 1.87 -3.92 10.73
N SER A 392 1.00 -4.83 11.14
CA SER A 392 0.27 -4.74 12.41
C SER A 392 1.16 -4.65 13.67
N ALA A 393 2.42 -5.11 13.57
CA ALA A 393 3.35 -5.12 14.70
C ALA A 393 4.08 -3.79 14.92
N GLN A 394 4.10 -2.89 13.94
CA GLN A 394 4.76 -1.59 14.05
C GLN A 394 3.81 -0.55 14.64
N SER A 395 3.63 -0.58 15.95
CA SER A 395 2.67 0.21 16.73
C SER A 395 3.29 1.09 17.81
N GLU A 396 4.58 0.92 18.06
CA GLU A 396 5.36 1.62 19.09
C GLU A 396 6.47 2.46 18.44
N LYS A 397 7.25 3.18 19.25
CA LYS A 397 8.41 4.00 18.83
C LYS A 397 8.07 5.09 17.82
N TYR A 398 6.82 5.51 17.76
CA TYR A 398 6.33 6.57 16.87
C TYR A 398 6.54 6.31 15.37
N VAL A 399 6.89 5.07 14.98
CA VAL A 399 7.10 4.76 13.56
C VAL A 399 5.84 5.00 12.75
N SER A 400 6.03 5.38 11.48
CA SER A 400 4.93 5.54 10.53
C SER A 400 4.14 4.24 10.38
N ASN A 401 2.83 4.35 10.33
CA ASN A 401 1.93 3.27 9.96
C ASN A 401 0.58 3.86 9.52
N ARG A 402 -0.39 3.02 9.18
CA ARG A 402 -1.64 3.41 8.53
C ARG A 402 -2.91 2.93 9.25
N PHE A 403 -2.86 2.68 10.56
CA PHE A 403 -4.05 2.27 11.30
C PHE A 403 -5.09 3.38 11.34
N PHE A 404 -6.36 3.01 11.46
CA PHE A 404 -7.46 3.99 11.53
C PHE A 404 -7.26 5.03 12.64
N ASP A 405 -6.77 4.59 13.78
CA ASP A 405 -6.55 5.43 14.97
C ASP A 405 -5.24 6.23 14.95
N MET A 406 -4.46 6.16 13.87
CA MET A 406 -3.27 6.99 13.71
C MET A 406 -3.60 8.30 12.99
N PRO A 407 -2.98 9.43 13.39
CA PRO A 407 -3.06 10.67 12.64
C PRO A 407 -2.55 10.47 11.21
N SER A 408 -3.14 11.17 10.25
CA SER A 408 -2.76 11.03 8.82
C SER A 408 -1.33 11.49 8.54
N GLU A 409 -0.82 12.49 9.26
CA GLU A 409 0.58 12.90 9.15
C GLU A 409 1.56 11.80 9.58
N ARG A 410 1.19 10.92 10.49
CA ARG A 410 1.97 9.74 10.87
C ARG A 410 2.08 8.72 9.72
N ASN A 411 1.05 8.60 8.89
CA ASN A 411 1.10 7.81 7.67
C ASN A 411 1.98 8.47 6.60
N ARG A 412 1.79 9.78 6.37
CA ARG A 412 2.43 10.52 5.28
C ARG A 412 3.94 10.73 5.48
N VAL A 413 4.42 10.85 6.72
CA VAL A 413 5.82 11.13 7.04
C VAL A 413 6.79 10.09 6.47
N ILE A 414 6.33 8.90 6.18
CA ILE A 414 7.13 7.83 5.57
C ILE A 414 7.86 8.31 4.31
N GLY A 415 7.26 9.18 3.52
CA GLY A 415 7.89 9.72 2.31
C GLY A 415 9.19 10.49 2.58
N PHE A 416 9.22 11.29 3.62
CA PHE A 416 10.42 12.00 4.05
C PHE A 416 11.51 11.04 4.56
N GLN A 417 11.09 10.00 5.28
CA GLN A 417 11.99 8.96 5.80
C GLN A 417 12.58 8.10 4.67
N LEU A 418 11.77 7.68 3.71
CA LEU A 418 12.23 6.95 2.52
C LEU A 418 13.26 7.75 1.72
N TYR A 419 13.03 9.04 1.54
CA TYR A 419 14.00 9.93 0.88
C TYR A 419 15.30 10.05 1.70
N LYS A 420 15.19 10.40 2.98
CA LYS A 420 16.35 10.68 3.82
C LYS A 420 17.33 9.50 3.90
N PHE A 421 16.82 8.30 4.02
CA PHE A 421 17.63 7.08 4.14
C PHE A 421 17.90 6.39 2.80
N ALA A 422 17.55 7.02 1.69
CA ALA A 422 17.75 6.49 0.33
C ALA A 422 17.20 5.07 0.17
N VAL A 423 16.03 4.81 0.73
CA VAL A 423 15.36 3.51 0.68
C VAL A 423 15.01 3.17 -0.76
N LYS A 424 15.32 1.96 -1.20
CA LYS A 424 15.14 1.49 -2.58
C LYS A 424 13.87 0.66 -2.77
N GLY A 425 13.33 0.10 -1.70
CA GLY A 425 12.09 -0.66 -1.75
C GLY A 425 11.27 -0.50 -0.49
N PHE A 426 9.96 -0.47 -0.66
CA PHE A 426 9.00 -0.46 0.43
C PHE A 426 7.93 -1.53 0.22
N LEU A 427 7.69 -2.33 1.25
CA LEU A 427 6.76 -3.44 1.23
C LEU A 427 5.67 -3.26 2.29
N HIS A 428 4.43 -3.56 1.90
CA HIS A 428 3.34 -3.84 2.84
C HIS A 428 2.61 -5.12 2.39
N TRP A 429 2.05 -5.85 3.34
CA TRP A 429 1.45 -7.16 3.08
C TRP A 429 -0.03 -7.11 2.63
N GLY A 430 -0.73 -5.98 2.83
CA GLY A 430 -2.18 -5.91 2.67
C GLY A 430 -2.67 -4.75 1.80
N TYR A 431 -2.70 -4.92 0.48
CA TYR A 431 -3.43 -4.03 -0.41
C TYR A 431 -4.94 -4.26 -0.30
N ASN A 432 -5.34 -5.53 -0.31
CA ASN A 432 -6.73 -5.97 -0.30
C ASN A 432 -6.94 -7.34 0.37
N PHE A 433 -6.40 -7.52 1.57
CA PHE A 433 -6.59 -8.75 2.34
C PHE A 433 -7.93 -8.70 3.07
N TYR A 434 -8.88 -9.53 2.63
CA TYR A 434 -10.26 -9.53 3.12
C TYR A 434 -10.63 -10.78 3.90
N TYR A 435 -9.67 -11.41 4.57
CA TYR A 435 -9.92 -12.51 5.50
C TYR A 435 -9.69 -12.09 6.95
N THR A 436 -10.23 -12.89 7.87
CA THR A 436 -9.78 -12.84 9.25
C THR A 436 -8.38 -13.41 9.38
N ARG A 437 -7.71 -13.14 10.51
CA ARG A 437 -6.37 -13.69 10.79
C ARG A 437 -6.29 -15.17 10.50
N PHE A 438 -5.19 -15.61 9.90
CA PHE A 438 -4.91 -16.95 9.42
C PHE A 438 -5.82 -17.43 8.27
N SER A 439 -6.44 -16.49 7.58
CA SER A 439 -7.31 -16.76 6.42
C SER A 439 -8.45 -17.77 6.71
N LYS A 440 -9.03 -17.69 7.91
CA LYS A 440 -10.04 -18.66 8.37
C LYS A 440 -11.40 -18.48 7.73
N ARG A 441 -11.81 -17.24 7.49
CA ARG A 441 -13.07 -16.88 6.82
C ARG A 441 -12.96 -15.52 6.15
N LEU A 442 -13.87 -15.24 5.24
CA LEU A 442 -14.05 -13.89 4.68
C LEU A 442 -14.46 -12.92 5.80
N ALA A 443 -13.84 -11.74 5.82
CA ALA A 443 -14.22 -10.59 6.63
C ALA A 443 -14.77 -9.51 5.70
N ASP A 444 -15.88 -8.88 6.07
CA ASP A 444 -16.42 -7.76 5.32
C ASP A 444 -15.61 -6.48 5.64
N PRO A 445 -14.88 -5.90 4.68
CA PRO A 445 -14.07 -4.70 4.94
C PRO A 445 -14.86 -3.49 5.44
N PHE A 446 -16.15 -3.42 5.14
CA PHE A 446 -17.02 -2.31 5.56
C PHE A 446 -17.47 -2.39 7.01
N THR A 447 -17.39 -3.57 7.64
CA THR A 447 -17.85 -3.83 9.01
C THR A 447 -16.78 -4.48 9.90
N GLU A 448 -15.78 -5.15 9.32
CA GLU A 448 -14.69 -5.83 10.00
C GLU A 448 -13.31 -5.42 9.43
N PRO A 449 -12.95 -4.12 9.40
CA PRO A 449 -11.69 -3.65 8.84
C PRO A 449 -10.46 -4.08 9.64
N ASP A 450 -10.67 -4.80 10.72
CA ASP A 450 -9.70 -5.28 11.71
C ASP A 450 -9.50 -6.80 11.68
N ALA A 451 -9.81 -7.44 10.54
CA ALA A 451 -9.65 -8.89 10.32
C ALA A 451 -10.29 -9.74 11.44
N GLY A 452 -11.53 -9.39 11.84
CA GLY A 452 -12.23 -10.06 12.93
C GLY A 452 -11.66 -9.71 14.32
N ALA A 453 -11.28 -8.46 14.54
CA ALA A 453 -10.65 -7.92 15.76
C ALA A 453 -9.31 -8.63 16.09
N LYS A 454 -8.49 -8.90 15.07
CA LYS A 454 -7.18 -9.55 15.21
C LYS A 454 -6.01 -8.70 14.74
N PHE A 455 -6.21 -7.83 13.73
CA PHE A 455 -5.26 -6.82 13.32
C PHE A 455 -5.85 -5.43 13.57
N PRO A 456 -5.05 -4.41 13.85
CA PRO A 456 -5.57 -3.04 13.95
C PRO A 456 -6.28 -2.64 12.66
N ALA A 457 -7.45 -2.00 12.79
CA ALA A 457 -8.21 -1.54 11.63
C ALA A 457 -7.34 -0.69 10.70
N GLY A 458 -7.37 -1.01 9.42
CA GLY A 458 -6.57 -0.35 8.38
C GLY A 458 -5.25 -1.04 8.03
N ASP A 459 -4.82 -2.05 8.79
CA ASP A 459 -3.61 -2.81 8.45
C ASP A 459 -3.82 -3.68 7.20
N SER A 460 -4.91 -4.43 7.14
CA SER A 460 -5.10 -5.49 6.14
C SER A 460 -5.37 -4.99 4.72
N PHE A 461 -5.85 -3.77 4.55
CA PHE A 461 -6.18 -3.23 3.23
C PHE A 461 -6.17 -1.70 3.18
N VAL A 462 -6.08 -1.16 1.97
CA VAL A 462 -6.20 0.29 1.68
C VAL A 462 -7.25 0.59 0.62
N VAL A 463 -7.83 -0.42 0.00
CA VAL A 463 -8.95 -0.32 -0.93
C VAL A 463 -10.09 -1.24 -0.50
N TYR A 464 -11.31 -0.79 -0.74
CA TYR A 464 -12.53 -1.55 -0.46
C TYR A 464 -13.07 -2.19 -1.74
N PRO A 465 -13.73 -3.34 -1.67
CA PRO A 465 -14.36 -3.94 -2.83
C PRO A 465 -15.65 -3.18 -3.20
N GLY A 466 -15.60 -2.42 -4.27
CA GLY A 466 -16.74 -1.64 -4.76
C GLY A 466 -17.62 -2.41 -5.74
N LYS A 467 -18.62 -1.74 -6.27
CA LYS A 467 -19.53 -2.28 -7.29
C LYS A 467 -18.80 -2.48 -8.64
N ASN A 468 -19.36 -3.34 -9.48
CA ASN A 468 -18.86 -3.59 -10.84
C ASN A 468 -17.38 -3.97 -10.90
N LEU A 469 -16.92 -4.76 -9.92
CA LEU A 469 -15.54 -5.25 -9.83
C LEU A 469 -14.48 -4.12 -9.74
N ASN A 470 -14.87 -2.94 -9.27
CA ASN A 470 -13.97 -1.79 -9.09
C ASN A 470 -13.64 -1.58 -7.61
N PRO A 471 -12.41 -1.20 -7.28
CA PRO A 471 -12.08 -0.79 -5.92
C PRO A 471 -12.68 0.58 -5.58
N LEU A 472 -12.97 0.78 -4.29
CA LEU A 472 -13.18 2.09 -3.68
C LEU A 472 -11.95 2.46 -2.87
N ASP A 473 -11.55 3.71 -2.94
CA ASP A 473 -10.37 4.19 -2.24
C ASP A 473 -10.63 4.38 -0.75
N SER A 474 -9.57 4.30 0.04
CA SER A 474 -9.51 4.88 1.38
C SER A 474 -8.76 6.20 1.36
N LEU A 475 -9.03 7.10 2.30
CA LEU A 475 -8.20 8.29 2.47
C LEU A 475 -6.73 7.94 2.77
N ARG A 476 -6.47 6.78 3.40
CA ARG A 476 -5.12 6.29 3.71
C ARG A 476 -4.31 5.95 2.45
N LEU A 477 -4.95 5.48 1.39
CA LEU A 477 -4.32 5.27 0.08
C LEU A 477 -3.81 6.60 -0.49
N HIS A 478 -4.63 7.64 -0.46
CA HIS A 478 -4.29 8.97 -0.95
C HIS A 478 -3.18 9.61 -0.10
N VAL A 479 -3.31 9.53 1.22
CA VAL A 479 -2.33 10.09 2.18
C VAL A 479 -0.96 9.42 2.06
N PHE A 480 -0.91 8.10 1.89
CA PHE A 480 0.35 7.38 1.66
C PHE A 480 1.00 7.83 0.34
N TYR A 481 0.21 7.99 -0.70
CA TYR A 481 0.69 8.47 -2.00
C TYR A 481 1.21 9.91 -1.93
N ASP A 482 0.56 10.78 -1.14
CA ASP A 482 1.11 12.11 -0.85
C ASP A 482 2.52 12.01 -0.25
N GLY A 483 2.78 11.02 0.62
CA GLY A 483 4.11 10.73 1.15
C GLY A 483 5.10 10.34 0.04
N LEU A 484 4.70 9.49 -0.90
CA LEU A 484 5.55 9.14 -2.05
C LEU A 484 5.83 10.37 -2.92
N GLN A 485 4.86 11.25 -3.13
CA GLN A 485 5.07 12.50 -3.85
C GLN A 485 5.99 13.47 -3.09
N ASP A 486 5.94 13.51 -1.77
CA ASP A 486 6.89 14.26 -0.93
C ASP A 486 8.33 13.75 -1.13
N MET A 487 8.53 12.44 -1.18
CA MET A 487 9.81 11.82 -1.51
C MET A 487 10.31 12.27 -2.89
N LEU A 488 9.43 12.21 -3.89
CA LEU A 488 9.76 12.61 -5.27
C LEU A 488 10.09 14.12 -5.39
N ALA A 489 9.39 14.97 -4.63
CA ALA A 489 9.68 16.39 -4.59
C ALA A 489 11.07 16.68 -3.97
N LEU A 490 11.45 15.95 -2.93
CA LEU A 490 12.80 16.01 -2.37
C LEU A 490 13.86 15.51 -3.35
N GLN A 491 13.60 14.46 -4.10
CA GLN A 491 14.49 13.98 -5.16
C GLN A 491 14.65 15.01 -6.27
N LEU A 492 13.56 15.69 -6.65
CA LEU A 492 13.64 16.81 -7.62
C LEU A 492 14.50 17.94 -7.05
N LEU A 493 14.30 18.34 -5.81
CA LEU A 493 15.12 19.38 -5.18
C LEU A 493 16.59 18.96 -5.09
N GLU A 494 16.88 17.70 -4.78
CA GLU A 494 18.24 17.14 -4.80
C GLU A 494 18.87 17.25 -6.19
N ASN A 495 18.13 16.93 -7.25
CA ASN A 495 18.61 17.04 -8.63
C ASN A 495 18.92 18.49 -9.02
N LEU A 496 18.17 19.47 -8.49
CA LEU A 496 18.34 20.90 -8.79
C LEU A 496 19.41 21.58 -7.93
N ALA A 497 19.49 21.24 -6.66
CA ALA A 497 20.24 22.00 -5.66
C ALA A 497 21.24 21.15 -4.83
N GLY A 498 21.28 19.85 -5.05
CA GLY A 498 22.11 18.91 -4.30
C GLY A 498 21.45 18.38 -3.02
N ARG A 499 21.97 17.22 -2.55
CA ARG A 499 21.42 16.50 -1.42
C ARG A 499 21.49 17.28 -0.10
N ASP A 500 22.62 17.94 0.17
CA ASP A 500 22.79 18.70 1.42
C ASP A 500 21.74 19.81 1.54
N LYS A 501 21.43 20.48 0.43
CA LYS A 501 20.36 21.49 0.39
C LYS A 501 19.00 20.87 0.63
N ALA A 502 18.68 19.75 0.01
CA ALA A 502 17.42 19.07 0.18
C ALA A 502 17.22 18.61 1.64
N ILE A 503 18.23 18.03 2.28
CA ILE A 503 18.20 17.64 3.69
C ILE A 503 18.05 18.88 4.59
N ALA A 504 18.78 19.97 4.32
CA ALA A 504 18.66 21.20 5.11
C ALA A 504 17.26 21.81 5.04
N VAL A 505 16.59 21.74 3.90
CA VAL A 505 15.20 22.19 3.75
C VAL A 505 14.23 21.27 4.49
N LEU A 506 14.42 19.95 4.40
CA LEU A 506 13.61 18.95 5.09
C LEU A 506 13.69 19.13 6.62
N GLU A 507 14.87 19.31 7.17
CA GLU A 507 15.11 19.36 8.61
C GLU A 507 15.08 20.80 9.18
N LYS A 508 14.70 21.79 8.39
CA LYS A 508 14.58 23.17 8.87
C LYS A 508 13.50 23.27 9.95
N GLY A 509 13.93 23.74 11.14
CA GLY A 509 13.03 23.91 12.28
C GLY A 509 12.68 22.63 13.02
N THR A 510 13.42 21.54 12.81
CA THR A 510 13.34 20.34 13.65
C THR A 510 14.36 20.42 14.79
N ASP A 511 13.98 19.98 15.97
CA ASP A 511 14.88 19.97 17.14
C ASP A 511 15.94 18.85 17.03
N LYS A 512 15.62 17.80 16.31
CA LYS A 512 16.47 16.62 16.08
C LYS A 512 16.46 16.23 14.61
N SER A 513 17.51 15.54 14.19
CA SER A 513 17.57 14.91 12.89
C SER A 513 16.46 13.87 12.73
N ILE A 514 15.80 13.86 11.58
CA ILE A 514 14.70 12.92 11.28
C ILE A 514 15.24 11.49 11.21
N THR A 515 14.57 10.58 11.92
CA THR A 515 14.77 9.13 11.82
C THR A 515 13.42 8.44 11.57
N PHE A 516 13.38 7.12 11.56
CA PHE A 516 12.10 6.39 11.46
C PHE A 516 11.22 6.54 12.71
N SER A 517 11.79 6.91 13.86
CA SER A 517 11.09 7.10 15.13
C SER A 517 11.14 8.54 15.67
N GLU A 518 12.00 9.39 15.14
CA GLU A 518 12.17 10.79 15.57
C GLU A 518 11.80 11.75 14.43
N TYR A 519 10.73 12.48 14.60
CA TYR A 519 10.25 13.51 13.68
C TYR A 519 9.20 14.38 14.39
N PRO A 520 8.91 15.60 13.95
CA PRO A 520 7.84 16.40 14.54
C PRO A 520 6.46 15.76 14.34
N HIS A 521 5.73 15.54 15.44
CA HIS A 521 4.35 15.01 15.45
C HIS A 521 3.35 16.14 15.16
N SER A 522 3.32 16.63 13.93
CA SER A 522 2.55 17.80 13.56
C SER A 522 2.18 17.79 12.07
N ALA A 523 0.89 17.83 11.78
CA ALA A 523 0.38 18.03 10.43
C ALA A 523 0.85 19.36 9.84
N GLU A 524 0.88 20.43 10.64
CA GLU A 524 1.34 21.75 10.20
C GLU A 524 2.82 21.75 9.80
N TRP A 525 3.67 21.08 10.57
CA TRP A 525 5.08 20.93 10.22
C TRP A 525 5.23 20.19 8.88
N LEU A 526 4.50 19.10 8.68
CA LEU A 526 4.58 18.30 7.46
C LEU A 526 4.13 19.10 6.24
N LEU A 527 2.98 19.77 6.32
CA LEU A 527 2.45 20.60 5.23
C LEU A 527 3.39 21.79 4.94
N SER A 528 3.86 22.51 5.96
CA SER A 528 4.77 23.64 5.78
C SER A 528 6.14 23.21 5.25
N THR A 529 6.61 22.02 5.60
CA THR A 529 7.84 21.44 5.04
C THR A 529 7.70 21.21 3.55
N ARG A 530 6.58 20.64 3.12
CA ARG A 530 6.32 20.45 1.69
C ARG A 530 6.24 21.80 0.95
N GLU A 531 5.59 22.81 1.51
CA GLU A 531 5.55 24.15 0.91
C GLU A 531 6.96 24.76 0.80
N ARG A 532 7.83 24.55 1.79
CA ARG A 532 9.23 24.99 1.71
C ARG A 532 10.00 24.26 0.60
N ILE A 533 9.80 22.96 0.43
CA ILE A 533 10.41 22.17 -0.66
C ILE A 533 9.96 22.73 -2.00
N ASN A 534 8.68 22.96 -2.19
CA ASN A 534 8.12 23.53 -3.42
C ASN A 534 8.65 24.94 -3.69
N ALA A 535 8.78 25.79 -2.66
CA ALA A 535 9.34 27.12 -2.78
C ALA A 535 10.83 27.11 -3.19
N GLU A 536 11.61 26.15 -2.69
CA GLU A 536 13.00 25.99 -3.12
C GLU A 536 13.10 25.48 -4.56
N ILE A 537 12.27 24.52 -4.98
CA ILE A 537 12.20 24.07 -6.38
C ILE A 537 11.91 25.25 -7.30
N LYS A 538 10.94 26.09 -6.93
CA LYS A 538 10.52 27.27 -7.72
C LYS A 538 11.65 28.26 -8.00
N LYS A 539 12.69 28.32 -7.17
CA LYS A 539 13.85 29.20 -7.39
C LYS A 539 14.72 28.80 -8.59
N PHE A 540 14.53 27.60 -9.12
CA PHE A 540 15.26 27.06 -10.27
C PHE A 540 14.46 27.06 -11.56
N LEU A 541 13.25 27.63 -11.56
CA LEU A 541 12.39 27.79 -12.72
C LEU A 541 12.52 29.23 -13.26
#